data_d171c1c56322910869b01640f1c7b63d
#
_entry.id   d171c1c56322910869b01640f1c7b63d
#
_cell.length_a   1.000
_cell.length_b   1.000
_cell.length_c   1.000
_cell.angle_alpha   90.00
_cell.angle_beta   90.00
_cell.angle_gamma   90.00
#
_symmetry.space_group_name_H-M   'P 1'
#
loop_
_entity.id
_entity.type
_entity.pdbx_description
1 polymer ?
#
loop_
_entity_poly.entity_id
_entity_poly.type
_entity_poly.pdbx_seq_one_letter_code
_entity_poly.pdbx_strand_id
1 'polypeptide(L)'
;MGRKERRIQKKLEKNPIGELNKIQNRFYSQLFWKFSQTKDPRHPSYITYSNRMMLGTLYYKGIAGIDSMQEMTERFNDETISKNLSVFMGEKAGEYLPHHVTENEYLEKLDPMELEEIKQDLVYHLIRKRSFEDARYKKKWLVIVDGTQLYCGQRKLNEHCLERCSNKGTDKEITLYHRDVLEAKIYFGEKLVASIGSEFIENNGEDRKRQENMSAEEIKQDCETKAFFRLAERIKKRFPRLPILLLADSLYASNPVMELCREYKWEFLIRYKKGSVPSMAEEYEKIPEKGRAGKRKGIPMTEQHEDNERECRKDGRNREKTVEDRE
;
A
#
# COMPACT_ATOMS: atom_id res chain seq x y z
N MET A 1 8.29 -12.00 -49.74
CA MET A 1 7.62 -12.21 -48.45
C MET A 1 6.19 -12.66 -48.69
N GLY A 2 5.88 -13.91 -48.34
CA GLY A 2 4.57 -14.53 -48.62
C GLY A 2 3.46 -13.99 -47.70
N ARG A 3 2.21 -14.16 -48.14
CA ARG A 3 1.02 -13.70 -47.37
C ARG A 3 0.97 -14.28 -45.95
N LYS A 4 1.53 -15.47 -45.77
CA LYS A 4 1.64 -16.17 -44.48
C LYS A 4 2.72 -15.56 -43.60
N GLU A 5 3.86 -15.16 -44.14
CA GLU A 5 4.95 -14.48 -43.44
C GLU A 5 4.56 -13.09 -42.99
N ARG A 6 3.85 -12.31 -43.87
CA ARG A 6 3.29 -11.01 -43.50
C ARG A 6 2.28 -11.11 -42.34
N ARG A 7 1.47 -12.18 -42.29
CA ARG A 7 0.54 -12.43 -41.16
C ARG A 7 1.27 -12.79 -39.88
N ILE A 8 2.36 -13.57 -39.97
CA ILE A 8 3.18 -13.94 -38.82
C ILE A 8 3.93 -12.70 -38.31
N GLN A 9 4.53 -11.93 -39.20
CA GLN A 9 5.23 -10.68 -38.85
C GLN A 9 4.28 -9.67 -38.22
N LYS A 10 3.09 -9.48 -38.76
CA LYS A 10 2.04 -8.62 -38.19
C LYS A 10 1.52 -9.13 -36.84
N LYS A 11 1.68 -10.42 -36.54
CA LYS A 11 1.39 -11.02 -35.22
C LYS A 11 2.54 -10.80 -34.22
N LEU A 12 3.79 -10.80 -34.70
CA LEU A 12 4.99 -10.55 -33.91
C LEU A 12 5.18 -9.05 -33.58
N GLU A 13 4.67 -8.17 -34.43
CA GLU A 13 4.66 -6.70 -34.23
C GLU A 13 3.54 -6.20 -33.30
N LYS A 14 2.83 -7.09 -32.61
CA LYS A 14 1.84 -6.67 -31.61
C LYS A 14 2.56 -6.03 -30.44
N ASN A 15 2.37 -4.73 -30.31
CA ASN A 15 2.84 -3.96 -29.16
C ASN A 15 2.14 -4.50 -27.88
N PRO A 16 2.88 -5.10 -26.93
CA PRO A 16 2.29 -5.64 -25.70
C PRO A 16 1.49 -4.60 -24.91
N ILE A 17 1.96 -3.35 -24.87
CA ILE A 17 1.28 -2.23 -24.21
C ILE A 17 -0.06 -1.94 -24.90
N GLY A 18 -0.09 -1.97 -26.23
CA GLY A 18 -1.34 -1.82 -26.97
C GLY A 18 -2.36 -2.90 -26.72
N GLU A 19 -1.93 -4.17 -26.58
CA GLU A 19 -2.82 -5.26 -26.22
C GLU A 19 -3.29 -5.16 -24.75
N LEU A 20 -2.41 -4.77 -23.83
CA LEU A 20 -2.79 -4.48 -22.44
C LEU A 20 -3.82 -3.34 -22.35
N ASN A 21 -3.64 -2.28 -23.13
CA ASN A 21 -4.60 -1.18 -23.20
C ASN A 21 -5.98 -1.64 -23.69
N LYS A 22 -6.04 -2.55 -24.67
CA LYS A 22 -7.32 -3.15 -25.11
C LYS A 22 -7.98 -3.98 -24.01
N ILE A 23 -7.20 -4.76 -23.26
CA ILE A 23 -7.69 -5.53 -22.11
C ILE A 23 -8.19 -4.58 -21.03
N GLN A 24 -7.41 -3.58 -20.67
CA GLN A 24 -7.76 -2.56 -19.68
C GLN A 24 -9.06 -1.84 -20.08
N ASN A 25 -9.19 -1.37 -21.34
CA ASN A 25 -10.38 -0.69 -21.81
C ASN A 25 -11.62 -1.60 -21.82
N ARG A 26 -11.45 -2.89 -22.10
CA ARG A 26 -12.55 -3.87 -22.02
C ARG A 26 -12.96 -4.18 -20.59
N PHE A 27 -12.01 -4.24 -19.69
CA PHE A 27 -12.23 -4.62 -18.29
C PHE A 27 -12.65 -3.42 -17.43
N TYR A 28 -11.97 -2.28 -17.58
CA TYR A 28 -12.17 -1.07 -16.80
C TYR A 28 -11.96 0.18 -17.65
N SER A 29 -12.89 0.46 -18.55
CA SER A 29 -12.82 1.56 -19.52
C SER A 29 -12.76 2.96 -18.89
N GLN A 30 -13.16 3.08 -17.62
CA GLN A 30 -13.25 4.37 -16.93
C GLN A 30 -11.94 4.80 -16.27
N LEU A 31 -10.85 4.02 -16.34
CA LEU A 31 -9.62 4.31 -15.61
C LEU A 31 -9.09 5.73 -15.90
N PHE A 32 -8.84 6.05 -17.16
CA PHE A 32 -8.28 7.35 -17.54
C PHE A 32 -9.28 8.50 -17.35
N TRP A 33 -10.58 8.22 -17.45
CA TRP A 33 -11.59 9.20 -17.07
C TRP A 33 -11.52 9.48 -15.56
N LYS A 34 -11.38 8.48 -14.71
CA LYS A 34 -11.22 8.68 -13.26
C LYS A 34 -9.95 9.47 -12.93
N PHE A 35 -8.87 9.22 -13.62
CA PHE A 35 -7.66 10.04 -13.49
C PHE A 35 -7.93 11.51 -13.81
N SER A 36 -8.78 11.82 -14.79
CA SER A 36 -9.15 13.20 -15.09
C SER A 36 -10.08 13.85 -14.07
N GLN A 37 -10.74 13.06 -13.21
CA GLN A 37 -11.65 13.55 -12.17
C GLN A 37 -10.97 13.77 -10.82
N THR A 38 -9.71 13.32 -10.65
CA THR A 38 -8.96 13.58 -9.41
C THR A 38 -8.78 15.08 -9.19
N LYS A 39 -8.82 15.50 -7.95
CA LYS A 39 -8.58 16.89 -7.60
C LYS A 39 -7.14 17.27 -7.88
N ASP A 40 -6.93 18.24 -8.78
CA ASP A 40 -5.59 18.71 -9.10
C ASP A 40 -5.04 19.59 -7.96
N PRO A 41 -3.90 19.21 -7.36
CA PRO A 41 -3.30 20.01 -6.30
C PRO A 41 -2.58 21.27 -6.80
N ARG A 42 -2.38 21.40 -8.12
CA ARG A 42 -1.63 22.52 -8.73
C ARG A 42 -2.54 23.72 -8.95
N HIS A 43 -1.94 24.91 -8.95
CA HIS A 43 -2.66 26.11 -9.33
C HIS A 43 -3.02 26.09 -10.83
N PRO A 44 -4.26 26.45 -11.23
CA PRO A 44 -4.72 26.33 -12.62
C PRO A 44 -3.83 26.99 -13.67
N SER A 45 -3.16 28.11 -13.31
CA SER A 45 -2.25 28.81 -14.24
C SER A 45 -0.95 28.06 -14.56
N TYR A 46 -0.62 27.01 -13.84
CA TYR A 46 0.62 26.23 -14.00
C TYR A 46 0.39 24.80 -14.50
N ILE A 47 -0.83 24.49 -14.98
CA ILE A 47 -1.16 23.17 -15.48
C ILE A 47 -0.76 23.07 -16.93
N THR A 48 0.36 22.42 -17.21
CA THR A 48 0.80 22.07 -18.57
C THR A 48 0.23 20.72 -19.00
N TYR A 49 0.21 19.74 -18.07
CA TYR A 49 -0.26 18.38 -18.30
C TYR A 49 -1.51 18.12 -17.45
N SER A 50 -2.53 17.52 -18.06
CA SER A 50 -3.74 17.14 -17.33
C SER A 50 -3.46 16.09 -16.25
N ASN A 51 -4.33 15.96 -15.23
CA ASN A 51 -4.24 14.86 -14.25
C ASN A 51 -4.25 13.48 -14.94
N ARG A 52 -5.01 13.35 -16.02
CA ARG A 52 -5.03 12.13 -16.82
C ARG A 52 -3.66 11.80 -17.39
N MET A 53 -2.94 12.79 -17.89
CA MET A 53 -1.60 12.61 -18.42
C MET A 53 -0.59 12.31 -17.31
N MET A 54 -0.63 13.03 -16.19
CA MET A 54 0.23 12.79 -15.05
C MET A 54 0.06 11.34 -14.52
N LEU A 55 -1.14 10.99 -14.08
CA LEU A 55 -1.43 9.67 -13.50
C LEU A 55 -1.34 8.54 -14.54
N GLY A 56 -1.66 8.83 -15.80
CA GLY A 56 -1.52 7.88 -16.90
C GLY A 56 -0.07 7.56 -17.24
N THR A 57 0.83 8.53 -17.18
CA THR A 57 2.27 8.31 -17.36
C THR A 57 2.83 7.40 -16.26
N LEU A 58 2.45 7.66 -15.00
CA LEU A 58 2.82 6.82 -13.86
C LEU A 58 2.23 5.39 -13.97
N TYR A 59 1.01 5.27 -14.45
CA TYR A 59 0.37 3.99 -14.72
C TYR A 59 1.17 3.17 -15.73
N TYR A 60 1.56 3.79 -16.88
CA TYR A 60 2.38 3.11 -17.88
C TYR A 60 3.81 2.86 -17.43
N LYS A 61 4.38 3.71 -16.57
CA LYS A 61 5.65 3.43 -15.88
C LYS A 61 5.58 2.10 -15.12
N GLY A 62 4.51 1.90 -14.33
CA GLY A 62 4.29 0.65 -13.59
C GLY A 62 4.13 -0.57 -14.52
N ILE A 63 3.33 -0.46 -15.59
CA ILE A 63 3.14 -1.55 -16.57
C ILE A 63 4.44 -1.90 -17.29
N ALA A 64 5.27 -0.90 -17.63
CA ALA A 64 6.54 -1.11 -18.30
C ALA A 64 7.63 -1.66 -17.37
N GLY A 65 7.36 -1.82 -16.06
CA GLY A 65 8.33 -2.30 -15.08
C GLY A 65 9.51 -1.36 -14.91
N ILE A 66 9.29 -0.05 -15.03
CA ILE A 66 10.33 0.98 -14.87
C ILE A 66 10.41 1.32 -13.37
N ASP A 67 11.56 1.11 -12.76
CA ASP A 67 11.72 1.28 -11.31
C ASP A 67 11.85 2.76 -10.91
N SER A 68 12.70 3.52 -11.57
CA SER A 68 12.97 4.90 -11.18
C SER A 68 12.13 5.92 -11.98
N MET A 69 11.93 7.10 -11.40
CA MET A 69 11.27 8.22 -12.06
C MET A 69 12.16 8.85 -13.14
N GLN A 70 13.46 8.87 -12.92
CA GLN A 70 14.41 9.35 -13.91
C GLN A 70 14.41 8.45 -15.15
N GLU A 71 14.51 7.13 -14.97
CA GLU A 71 14.45 6.15 -16.06
C GLU A 71 13.13 6.26 -16.87
N MET A 72 12.02 6.55 -16.19
CA MET A 72 10.76 6.83 -16.87
C MET A 72 10.90 7.98 -17.87
N THR A 73 11.50 9.09 -17.45
CA THR A 73 11.72 10.24 -18.34
C THR A 73 12.59 9.86 -19.52
N GLU A 74 13.71 9.16 -19.28
CA GLU A 74 14.64 8.75 -20.34
C GLU A 74 13.98 7.80 -21.35
N ARG A 75 13.21 6.80 -20.89
CA ARG A 75 12.53 5.83 -21.75
C ARG A 75 11.32 6.41 -22.48
N PHE A 76 10.59 7.33 -21.86
CA PHE A 76 9.38 7.91 -22.44
C PHE A 76 9.64 9.18 -23.26
N ASN A 77 10.87 9.67 -23.28
CA ASN A 77 11.28 10.85 -24.06
C ASN A 77 11.54 10.53 -25.56
N ASP A 78 10.85 9.53 -26.08
CA ASP A 78 10.80 9.18 -27.49
C ASP A 78 9.48 9.68 -28.09
N GLU A 79 9.55 10.36 -29.23
CA GLU A 79 8.38 10.97 -29.86
C GLU A 79 7.29 9.93 -30.18
N THR A 80 7.68 8.74 -30.64
CA THR A 80 6.74 7.67 -30.98
C THR A 80 6.04 7.14 -29.73
N ILE A 81 6.82 6.94 -28.65
CA ILE A 81 6.29 6.45 -27.36
C ILE A 81 5.35 7.51 -26.78
N SER A 82 5.77 8.77 -26.74
CA SER A 82 4.97 9.88 -26.21
C SER A 82 3.64 10.02 -26.94
N LYS A 83 3.64 9.99 -28.28
CA LYS A 83 2.43 10.04 -29.10
C LYS A 83 1.50 8.85 -28.83
N ASN A 84 2.05 7.64 -28.78
CA ASN A 84 1.26 6.43 -28.54
C ASN A 84 0.63 6.42 -27.15
N LEU A 85 1.39 6.77 -26.10
CA LEU A 85 0.88 6.81 -24.74
C LEU A 85 -0.18 7.90 -24.57
N SER A 86 0.02 9.10 -25.14
CA SER A 86 -0.99 10.16 -25.12
C SER A 86 -2.31 9.70 -25.73
N VAL A 87 -2.26 9.05 -26.91
CA VAL A 87 -3.45 8.48 -27.56
C VAL A 87 -4.12 7.41 -26.71
N PHE A 88 -3.33 6.52 -26.08
CA PHE A 88 -3.87 5.47 -25.20
C PHE A 88 -4.58 6.05 -23.96
N MET A 89 -4.09 7.18 -23.45
CA MET A 89 -4.73 7.91 -22.36
C MET A 89 -5.98 8.70 -22.80
N GLY A 90 -6.24 8.79 -24.11
CA GLY A 90 -7.32 9.61 -24.67
C GLY A 90 -7.01 11.11 -24.67
N GLU A 91 -5.74 11.46 -24.71
CA GLU A 91 -5.24 12.83 -24.86
C GLU A 91 -4.85 13.11 -26.31
N LYS A 92 -4.66 14.38 -26.65
CA LYS A 92 -4.08 14.76 -27.94
C LYS A 92 -2.64 14.24 -27.99
N ALA A 93 -2.22 13.79 -29.17
CA ALA A 93 -0.84 13.37 -29.38
C ALA A 93 0.10 14.54 -29.05
N GLY A 94 0.83 14.40 -27.95
CA GLY A 94 1.81 15.37 -27.47
C GLY A 94 3.23 14.96 -27.90
N GLU A 95 4.13 15.93 -27.99
CA GLU A 95 5.54 15.66 -28.29
C GLU A 95 6.27 15.09 -27.07
N TYR A 96 5.84 15.47 -25.86
CA TYR A 96 6.49 15.10 -24.60
C TYR A 96 5.49 14.66 -23.56
N LEU A 97 5.92 13.71 -22.71
CA LEU A 97 5.24 13.33 -21.48
C LEU A 97 5.82 14.11 -20.28
N PRO A 98 5.13 14.12 -19.13
CA PRO A 98 5.63 14.81 -17.94
C PRO A 98 7.02 14.33 -17.55
N HIS A 99 7.90 15.29 -17.24
CA HIS A 99 9.24 15.01 -16.73
C HIS A 99 9.16 14.55 -15.27
N HIS A 100 10.12 13.71 -14.83
CA HIS A 100 10.12 13.14 -13.47
C HIS A 100 10.09 14.21 -12.35
N VAL A 101 10.70 15.37 -12.56
CA VAL A 101 10.64 16.48 -11.59
C VAL A 101 9.20 16.96 -11.42
N THR A 102 8.51 17.18 -12.54
CA THR A 102 7.09 17.62 -12.54
C THR A 102 6.18 16.57 -11.89
N GLU A 103 6.45 15.27 -12.16
CA GLU A 103 5.71 14.16 -11.55
C GLU A 103 5.95 14.10 -10.03
N ASN A 104 7.17 14.27 -9.55
CA ASN A 104 7.49 14.27 -8.13
C ASN A 104 6.80 15.43 -7.41
N GLU A 105 6.89 16.65 -7.95
CA GLU A 105 6.22 17.83 -7.38
C GLU A 105 4.69 17.69 -7.35
N TYR A 106 4.13 17.01 -8.34
CA TYR A 106 2.70 16.71 -8.39
C TYR A 106 2.32 15.68 -7.31
N LEU A 107 3.08 14.58 -7.20
CA LEU A 107 2.82 13.53 -6.22
C LEU A 107 3.00 13.99 -4.78
N GLU A 108 3.93 14.92 -4.51
CA GLU A 108 4.12 15.49 -3.18
C GLU A 108 2.88 16.23 -2.67
N LYS A 109 2.06 16.76 -3.58
CA LYS A 109 0.88 17.57 -3.27
C LYS A 109 -0.43 16.82 -3.45
N LEU A 110 -0.40 15.69 -4.15
CA LEU A 110 -1.59 14.90 -4.43
C LEU A 110 -2.10 14.24 -3.15
N ASP A 111 -3.40 14.38 -2.89
CA ASP A 111 -4.05 13.65 -1.81
C ASP A 111 -4.05 12.14 -2.11
N PRO A 112 -3.41 11.29 -1.30
CA PRO A 112 -3.39 9.85 -1.49
C PRO A 112 -4.78 9.21 -1.57
N MET A 113 -5.78 9.81 -0.95
CA MET A 113 -7.16 9.33 -0.94
C MET A 113 -7.78 9.31 -2.34
N GLU A 114 -7.39 10.24 -3.22
CA GLU A 114 -7.83 10.27 -4.62
C GLU A 114 -7.44 8.97 -5.36
N LEU A 115 -6.22 8.47 -5.13
CA LEU A 115 -5.76 7.22 -5.71
C LEU A 115 -6.35 5.99 -5.02
N GLU A 116 -6.57 6.06 -3.71
CA GLU A 116 -7.21 4.99 -2.96
C GLU A 116 -8.63 4.71 -3.49
N GLU A 117 -9.41 5.75 -3.76
CA GLU A 117 -10.76 5.60 -4.31
C GLU A 117 -10.77 4.90 -5.67
N ILE A 118 -9.84 5.27 -6.57
CA ILE A 118 -9.71 4.63 -7.89
C ILE A 118 -9.33 3.15 -7.74
N LYS A 119 -8.39 2.85 -6.87
CA LYS A 119 -7.95 1.48 -6.56
C LYS A 119 -9.09 0.65 -5.99
N GLN A 120 -9.85 1.20 -5.05
CA GLN A 120 -11.02 0.54 -4.46
C GLN A 120 -12.12 0.26 -5.49
N ASP A 121 -12.33 1.16 -6.43
CA ASP A 121 -13.27 0.94 -7.54
C ASP A 121 -12.84 -0.22 -8.44
N LEU A 122 -11.55 -0.31 -8.74
CA LEU A 122 -11.00 -1.43 -9.51
C LEU A 122 -11.22 -2.76 -8.78
N VAL A 123 -10.90 -2.80 -7.47
CA VAL A 123 -11.14 -4.00 -6.65
C VAL A 123 -12.62 -4.35 -6.58
N TYR A 124 -13.50 -3.37 -6.42
CA TYR A 124 -14.94 -3.58 -6.44
C TYR A 124 -15.41 -4.19 -7.78
N HIS A 125 -14.83 -3.76 -8.89
CA HIS A 125 -15.11 -4.31 -10.22
C HIS A 125 -14.67 -5.78 -10.33
N LEU A 126 -13.48 -6.13 -9.82
CA LEU A 126 -12.97 -7.51 -9.78
C LEU A 126 -13.91 -8.43 -8.99
N ILE A 127 -14.35 -7.97 -7.82
CA ILE A 127 -15.29 -8.71 -6.97
C ILE A 127 -16.64 -8.89 -7.67
N ARG A 128 -17.18 -7.82 -8.25
CA ARG A 128 -18.48 -7.86 -8.97
C ARG A 128 -18.48 -8.78 -10.18
N LYS A 129 -17.37 -8.85 -10.90
CA LYS A 129 -17.20 -9.74 -12.05
C LYS A 129 -16.95 -11.19 -11.65
N ARG A 130 -16.80 -11.49 -10.36
CA ARG A 130 -16.52 -12.83 -9.83
C ARG A 130 -15.26 -13.47 -10.42
N SER A 131 -14.28 -12.65 -10.79
CA SER A 131 -13.06 -13.11 -11.47
C SER A 131 -12.19 -14.02 -10.60
N PHE A 132 -12.38 -13.99 -9.28
CA PHE A 132 -11.54 -14.67 -8.29
C PHE A 132 -12.37 -15.35 -7.19
N GLU A 133 -13.57 -15.84 -7.51
CA GLU A 133 -14.46 -16.50 -6.52
C GLU A 133 -13.80 -17.69 -5.83
N ASP A 134 -12.92 -18.42 -6.53
CA ASP A 134 -12.21 -19.59 -6.01
C ASP A 134 -11.17 -19.24 -4.93
N ALA A 135 -10.75 -17.97 -4.85
CA ALA A 135 -9.85 -17.50 -3.81
C ALA A 135 -10.55 -17.27 -2.44
N ARG A 136 -11.86 -17.38 -2.39
CA ARG A 136 -12.62 -17.18 -1.16
C ARG A 136 -12.50 -18.38 -0.23
N TYR A 137 -12.17 -18.12 1.03
CA TYR A 137 -12.20 -19.14 2.06
C TYR A 137 -13.56 -19.17 2.75
N LYS A 138 -14.27 -20.32 2.71
CA LYS A 138 -15.62 -20.47 3.27
C LYS A 138 -16.57 -19.32 2.88
N LYS A 139 -16.56 -18.95 1.60
CA LYS A 139 -17.35 -17.84 1.02
C LYS A 139 -16.96 -16.43 1.48
N LYS A 140 -15.82 -16.25 2.18
CA LYS A 140 -15.31 -14.97 2.64
C LYS A 140 -14.03 -14.59 1.92
N TRP A 141 -13.83 -13.31 1.76
CA TRP A 141 -12.58 -12.75 1.25
C TRP A 141 -11.57 -12.65 2.38
N LEU A 142 -10.38 -13.14 2.14
CA LEU A 142 -9.26 -12.98 3.06
C LEU A 142 -8.74 -11.55 2.92
N VAL A 143 -8.75 -10.80 4.02
CA VAL A 143 -8.18 -9.44 4.09
C VAL A 143 -7.05 -9.48 5.11
N ILE A 144 -5.86 -9.22 4.62
CA ILE A 144 -4.63 -9.19 5.41
C ILE A 144 -4.38 -7.73 5.81
N VAL A 145 -4.14 -7.51 7.10
CA VAL A 145 -3.78 -6.19 7.63
C VAL A 145 -2.40 -6.27 8.25
N ASP A 146 -1.52 -5.39 7.82
CA ASP A 146 -0.13 -5.34 8.30
C ASP A 146 0.44 -3.93 8.19
N GLY A 147 1.28 -3.56 9.16
CA GLY A 147 1.99 -2.29 9.19
C GLY A 147 3.32 -2.37 8.45
N THR A 148 3.63 -1.32 7.69
CA THR A 148 4.90 -1.21 6.97
C THR A 148 5.58 0.10 7.32
N GLN A 149 6.86 0.03 7.70
CA GLN A 149 7.67 1.20 7.97
C GLN A 149 8.19 1.78 6.65
N LEU A 150 7.77 3.02 6.34
CA LEU A 150 8.18 3.73 5.13
C LEU A 150 9.51 4.47 5.32
N TYR A 151 9.75 4.95 6.54
CA TYR A 151 10.95 5.69 6.90
C TYR A 151 11.34 5.41 8.34
N CYS A 152 12.63 5.31 8.61
CA CYS A 152 13.21 5.33 9.94
C CYS A 152 14.61 5.95 9.87
N GLY A 153 14.86 6.97 10.67
CA GLY A 153 16.16 7.64 10.72
C GLY A 153 16.26 8.67 11.83
N GLN A 154 17.44 9.24 12.01
CA GLN A 154 17.69 10.28 13.01
C GLN A 154 17.20 11.67 12.56
N ARG A 155 16.99 11.85 11.24
CA ARG A 155 16.50 13.11 10.70
C ARG A 155 14.96 13.13 10.72
N LYS A 156 14.38 14.16 11.31
CA LYS A 156 12.94 14.42 11.24
C LYS A 156 12.59 14.98 9.86
N LEU A 157 11.81 14.23 9.07
CA LEU A 157 11.41 14.64 7.71
C LEU A 157 10.37 15.78 7.75
N ASN A 158 9.38 15.67 8.63
CA ASN A 158 8.32 16.65 8.84
C ASN A 158 7.69 16.49 10.23
N GLU A 159 6.70 17.30 10.54
CA GLU A 159 6.00 17.29 11.83
C GLU A 159 5.11 16.05 12.07
N HIS A 160 4.78 15.30 11.03
CA HIS A 160 3.94 14.09 11.12
C HIS A 160 4.73 12.84 11.53
N CYS A 161 6.08 12.92 11.58
CA CYS A 161 6.89 11.79 12.01
C CYS A 161 6.59 11.39 13.45
N LEU A 162 6.48 10.10 13.67
CA LEU A 162 6.48 9.50 15.01
C LEU A 162 7.90 9.48 15.56
N GLU A 163 8.03 9.52 16.87
CA GLU A 163 9.32 9.58 17.57
C GLU A 163 9.49 8.33 18.45
N ARG A 164 10.66 7.70 18.36
CA ARG A 164 11.05 6.58 19.20
C ARG A 164 12.39 6.87 19.83
N CYS A 165 12.41 7.02 21.15
CA CYS A 165 13.65 7.19 21.90
C CYS A 165 14.17 5.81 22.36
N SER A 166 15.40 5.48 22.00
CA SER A 166 16.13 4.28 22.43
C SER A 166 17.21 4.65 23.43
N ASN A 167 17.48 3.77 24.41
CA ASN A 167 18.46 3.97 25.47
C ASN A 167 18.24 5.26 26.30
N LYS A 168 16.97 5.59 26.55
CA LYS A 168 16.57 6.80 27.27
C LYS A 168 17.31 6.93 28.62
N GLY A 169 17.89 8.12 28.88
CA GLY A 169 18.62 8.42 30.10
C GLY A 169 20.05 7.86 30.19
N THR A 170 20.61 7.43 29.07
CA THR A 170 22.03 7.00 28.98
C THR A 170 22.80 7.86 27.99
N ASP A 171 24.15 7.81 28.05
CA ASP A 171 25.03 8.49 27.08
C ASP A 171 24.87 8.01 25.63
N LYS A 172 24.09 6.95 25.45
CA LYS A 172 23.75 6.36 24.15
C LYS A 172 22.30 6.59 23.77
N GLU A 173 21.68 7.60 24.29
CA GLU A 173 20.30 7.98 23.93
C GLU A 173 20.24 8.40 22.47
N ILE A 174 19.36 7.77 21.71
CA ILE A 174 19.14 8.07 20.28
C ILE A 174 17.64 8.23 20.05
N THR A 175 17.27 9.35 19.48
CA THR A 175 15.91 9.57 18.98
C THR A 175 15.84 9.22 17.51
N LEU A 176 14.95 8.29 17.17
CA LEU A 176 14.64 7.89 15.80
C LEU A 176 13.26 8.43 15.43
N TYR A 177 13.19 8.98 14.23
CA TYR A 177 11.94 9.43 13.61
C TYR A 177 11.51 8.40 12.59
N HIS A 178 10.22 8.03 12.59
CA HIS A 178 9.71 7.05 11.65
C HIS A 178 8.36 7.46 11.08
N ARG A 179 8.04 6.93 9.92
CA ARG A 179 6.73 7.03 9.29
C ARG A 179 6.30 5.63 8.88
N ASP A 180 5.12 5.28 9.29
CA ASP A 180 4.57 3.96 9.08
C ASP A 180 3.23 4.08 8.35
N VAL A 181 2.87 3.04 7.61
CA VAL A 181 1.57 2.92 6.97
C VAL A 181 0.97 1.56 7.30
N LEU A 182 -0.29 1.57 7.68
CA LEU A 182 -1.09 0.36 7.81
C LEU A 182 -1.80 0.09 6.49
N GLU A 183 -1.70 -1.10 5.97
CA GLU A 183 -2.33 -1.47 4.70
C GLU A 183 -3.24 -2.68 4.88
N ALA A 184 -4.44 -2.62 4.29
CA ALA A 184 -5.35 -3.75 4.17
C ALA A 184 -5.34 -4.28 2.74
N LYS A 185 -4.98 -5.55 2.56
CA LYS A 185 -4.89 -6.22 1.26
C LYS A 185 -5.89 -7.37 1.17
N ILE A 186 -6.68 -7.37 0.10
CA ILE A 186 -7.53 -8.51 -0.25
C ILE A 186 -6.72 -9.53 -1.05
N TYR A 187 -6.87 -10.81 -0.71
CA TYR A 187 -6.19 -11.92 -1.38
C TYR A 187 -7.08 -12.51 -2.46
N PHE A 188 -6.54 -12.59 -3.68
CA PHE A 188 -7.21 -13.10 -4.87
C PHE A 188 -6.64 -14.45 -5.38
N GLY A 189 -5.85 -15.14 -4.57
CA GLY A 189 -5.22 -16.40 -4.98
C GLY A 189 -3.83 -16.23 -5.62
N GLU A 190 -3.09 -17.31 -5.73
CA GLU A 190 -1.80 -17.40 -6.45
C GLU A 190 -0.81 -16.25 -6.19
N LYS A 191 -0.70 -15.80 -4.94
CA LYS A 191 0.12 -14.65 -4.52
C LYS A 191 -0.40 -13.28 -5.01
N LEU A 192 -1.56 -13.23 -5.66
CA LEU A 192 -2.16 -11.96 -6.05
C LEU A 192 -2.87 -11.33 -4.85
N VAL A 193 -2.43 -10.16 -4.47
CA VAL A 193 -3.06 -9.32 -3.46
C VAL A 193 -3.32 -7.93 -4.01
N ALA A 194 -4.41 -7.30 -3.59
CA ALA A 194 -4.72 -5.92 -3.95
C ALA A 194 -5.04 -5.11 -2.70
N SER A 195 -4.49 -3.93 -2.57
CA SER A 195 -4.80 -3.03 -1.48
C SER A 195 -6.24 -2.52 -1.60
N ILE A 196 -6.98 -2.56 -0.49
CA ILE A 196 -8.34 -2.03 -0.38
C ILE A 196 -8.42 -0.83 0.55
N GLY A 197 -7.32 -0.45 1.17
CA GLY A 197 -7.19 0.74 1.98
C GLY A 197 -5.82 0.84 2.64
N SER A 198 -5.39 2.06 2.86
CA SER A 198 -4.14 2.38 3.53
C SER A 198 -4.38 3.50 4.54
N GLU A 199 -3.74 3.45 5.70
CA GLU A 199 -3.83 4.47 6.74
C GLU A 199 -2.45 4.85 7.21
N PHE A 200 -2.09 6.12 7.12
CA PHE A 200 -0.84 6.59 7.67
C PHE A 200 -0.90 6.61 9.20
N ILE A 201 0.16 6.09 9.82
CA ILE A 201 0.35 6.13 11.27
C ILE A 201 1.23 7.34 11.54
N GLU A 202 0.58 8.45 11.91
CA GLU A 202 1.25 9.73 12.03
C GLU A 202 0.57 10.64 13.05
N ASN A 203 1.35 11.55 13.64
CA ASN A 203 0.82 12.54 14.55
C ASN A 203 0.10 13.65 13.76
N ASN A 204 -1.23 13.63 13.77
CA ASN A 204 -2.04 14.64 13.10
C ASN A 204 -2.06 15.95 13.92
N GLY A 205 -2.04 17.08 13.21
CA GLY A 205 -2.05 18.42 13.85
C GLY A 205 -3.28 18.74 14.69
N GLU A 206 -4.40 18.03 14.49
CA GLU A 206 -5.60 18.16 15.34
C GLU A 206 -5.39 17.52 16.71
N ASP A 207 -4.68 16.41 16.78
CA ASP A 207 -4.28 15.81 18.05
C ASP A 207 -3.30 16.73 18.79
N ARG A 208 -2.42 17.45 18.09
CA ARG A 208 -1.54 18.46 18.69
C ARG A 208 -2.31 19.61 19.35
N LYS A 209 -3.34 20.16 18.71
CA LYS A 209 -4.16 21.25 19.30
C LYS A 209 -4.92 20.79 20.55
N ARG A 210 -5.31 19.51 20.62
CA ARG A 210 -5.86 18.92 21.85
C ARG A 210 -4.78 18.67 22.92
N GLN A 211 -3.55 18.46 22.49
CA GLN A 211 -2.40 18.13 23.32
C GLN A 211 -1.70 19.35 23.91
N GLU A 212 -1.90 20.56 23.37
CA GLU A 212 -1.33 21.81 23.92
C GLU A 212 -1.71 22.09 25.38
N ASN A 213 -2.78 21.44 25.88
CA ASN A 213 -3.24 21.54 27.27
C ASN A 213 -2.97 20.25 28.10
N MET A 214 -2.24 19.28 27.58
CA MET A 214 -1.94 18.01 28.23
C MET A 214 -0.47 17.93 28.60
N SER A 215 -0.14 17.25 29.69
CA SER A 215 1.24 17.00 30.06
C SER A 215 1.92 16.08 29.03
N ALA A 216 3.25 16.17 28.89
CA ALA A 216 4.02 15.35 27.94
C ALA A 216 3.83 13.83 28.15
N GLU A 217 3.46 13.40 29.36
CA GLU A 217 3.19 12.02 29.71
C GLU A 217 1.81 11.52 29.26
N GLU A 218 0.86 12.43 29.07
CA GLU A 218 -0.50 12.15 28.59
C GLU A 218 -0.61 12.12 27.08
N ILE A 219 0.38 12.69 26.37
CA ILE A 219 0.42 12.74 24.92
C ILE A 219 0.81 11.37 24.38
N LYS A 220 -0.19 10.56 23.99
CA LYS A 220 0.05 9.32 23.28
C LYS A 220 0.13 9.58 21.78
N GLN A 221 1.28 9.25 21.21
CA GLN A 221 1.45 9.23 19.76
C GLN A 221 0.42 8.31 19.09
N ASP A 222 0.19 8.51 17.80
CA ASP A 222 -0.59 7.59 16.99
C ASP A 222 0.07 6.21 16.97
N CYS A 223 -0.72 5.18 16.72
CA CYS A 223 -0.23 3.81 16.68
C CYS A 223 -1.06 2.97 15.70
N GLU A 224 -0.50 1.84 15.34
CA GLU A 224 -1.07 0.89 14.38
C GLU A 224 -2.50 0.46 14.77
N THR A 225 -2.77 0.24 16.05
CA THR A 225 -4.12 -0.13 16.51
C THR A 225 -5.13 1.00 16.30
N LYS A 226 -4.77 2.27 16.55
CA LYS A 226 -5.65 3.42 16.28
C LYS A 226 -5.88 3.60 14.77
N ALA A 227 -4.82 3.46 13.97
CA ALA A 227 -4.90 3.49 12.53
C ALA A 227 -5.83 2.38 11.98
N PHE A 228 -5.79 1.18 12.61
CA PHE A 228 -6.68 0.10 12.22
C PHE A 228 -8.16 0.45 12.35
N PHE A 229 -8.58 1.10 13.42
CA PHE A 229 -9.98 1.48 13.60
C PHE A 229 -10.43 2.47 12.50
N ARG A 230 -9.60 3.46 12.17
CA ARG A 230 -9.89 4.41 11.09
C ARG A 230 -9.96 3.72 9.73
N LEU A 231 -9.01 2.83 9.44
CA LEU A 231 -8.95 2.04 8.21
C LEU A 231 -10.17 1.11 8.08
N ALA A 232 -10.51 0.39 9.16
CA ALA A 232 -11.65 -0.53 9.18
C ALA A 232 -12.98 0.18 8.92
N GLU A 233 -13.17 1.37 9.48
CA GLU A 233 -14.37 2.20 9.23
C GLU A 233 -14.47 2.58 7.75
N ARG A 234 -13.37 3.05 7.13
CA ARG A 234 -13.35 3.40 5.71
C ARG A 234 -13.63 2.18 4.83
N ILE A 235 -13.02 1.03 5.12
CA ILE A 235 -13.27 -0.22 4.40
C ILE A 235 -14.74 -0.63 4.54
N LYS A 236 -15.30 -0.55 5.73
CA LYS A 236 -16.71 -0.90 5.97
C LYS A 236 -17.66 0.03 5.23
N LYS A 237 -17.36 1.33 5.21
CA LYS A 237 -18.14 2.33 4.46
C LYS A 237 -18.09 2.05 2.95
N ARG A 238 -16.93 1.72 2.43
CA ARG A 238 -16.73 1.47 0.98
C ARG A 238 -17.27 0.13 0.52
N PHE A 239 -17.13 -0.91 1.36
CA PHE A 239 -17.53 -2.28 1.09
C PHE A 239 -18.52 -2.81 2.13
N PRO A 240 -19.72 -2.21 2.27
CA PRO A 240 -20.62 -2.45 3.41
C PRO A 240 -21.10 -3.91 3.54
N ARG A 241 -21.14 -4.64 2.43
CA ARG A 241 -21.64 -6.03 2.35
C ARG A 241 -20.55 -7.06 2.04
N LEU A 242 -19.28 -6.65 2.00
CA LEU A 242 -18.19 -7.57 1.71
C LEU A 242 -18.01 -8.55 2.87
N PRO A 243 -18.15 -9.87 2.64
CA PRO A 243 -17.91 -10.86 3.67
C PRO A 243 -16.39 -11.02 3.86
N ILE A 244 -15.86 -10.49 4.95
CA ILE A 244 -14.43 -10.47 5.25
C ILE A 244 -14.07 -11.52 6.29
N LEU A 245 -12.94 -12.21 6.08
CA LEU A 245 -12.15 -12.89 7.08
C LEU A 245 -10.85 -12.11 7.26
N LEU A 246 -10.75 -11.36 8.35
CA LEU A 246 -9.59 -10.56 8.70
C LEU A 246 -8.43 -11.47 9.13
N LEU A 247 -7.27 -11.27 8.52
CA LEU A 247 -6.01 -11.91 8.89
C LEU A 247 -5.08 -10.85 9.46
N ALA A 248 -4.66 -11.01 10.70
CA ALA A 248 -3.78 -10.05 11.36
C ALA A 248 -2.83 -10.75 12.35
N ASP A 249 -1.79 -10.05 12.75
CA ASP A 249 -0.83 -10.54 13.72
C ASP A 249 -1.34 -10.42 15.17
N SER A 250 -0.48 -10.71 16.14
CA SER A 250 -0.84 -10.71 17.56
C SER A 250 -1.09 -9.33 18.16
N LEU A 251 -0.69 -8.25 17.50
CA LEU A 251 -0.96 -6.88 17.93
C LEU A 251 -2.46 -6.58 17.94
N TYR A 252 -3.20 -7.20 17.02
CA TYR A 252 -4.65 -7.05 16.88
C TYR A 252 -5.45 -8.00 17.79
N ALA A 253 -4.79 -8.87 18.57
CA ALA A 253 -5.44 -9.77 19.52
C ALA A 253 -5.92 -9.01 20.76
N SER A 254 -6.94 -8.19 20.62
CA SER A 254 -7.52 -7.38 21.67
C SER A 254 -9.05 -7.38 21.61
N ASN A 255 -9.71 -7.21 22.76
CA ASN A 255 -11.17 -7.17 22.83
C ASN A 255 -11.79 -6.09 21.91
N PRO A 256 -11.29 -4.83 21.88
CA PRO A 256 -11.85 -3.82 21.00
C PRO A 256 -11.83 -4.21 19.50
N VAL A 257 -10.76 -4.85 19.04
CA VAL A 257 -10.67 -5.32 17.65
C VAL A 257 -11.68 -6.44 17.38
N MET A 258 -11.82 -7.37 18.31
CA MET A 258 -12.79 -8.47 18.18
C MET A 258 -14.24 -7.97 18.21
N GLU A 259 -14.54 -6.96 19.03
CA GLU A 259 -15.85 -6.32 19.11
C GLU A 259 -16.18 -5.59 17.80
N LEU A 260 -15.24 -4.82 17.25
CA LEU A 260 -15.38 -4.19 15.94
C LEU A 260 -15.67 -5.21 14.83
N CYS A 261 -14.94 -6.32 14.82
CA CYS A 261 -15.19 -7.39 13.84
C CYS A 261 -16.61 -7.98 13.99
N ARG A 262 -17.10 -8.17 15.21
CA ARG A 262 -18.49 -8.63 15.46
C ARG A 262 -19.52 -7.62 14.96
N GLU A 263 -19.34 -6.35 15.27
CA GLU A 263 -20.21 -5.25 14.81
C GLU A 263 -20.28 -5.21 13.28
N TYR A 264 -19.13 -5.32 12.60
CA TYR A 264 -19.06 -5.27 11.14
C TYR A 264 -19.44 -6.60 10.48
N LYS A 265 -19.71 -7.64 11.27
CA LYS A 265 -19.97 -9.01 10.80
C LYS A 265 -18.80 -9.59 10.00
N TRP A 266 -17.60 -9.25 10.40
CA TRP A 266 -16.37 -9.83 9.91
C TRP A 266 -15.99 -11.03 10.77
N GLU A 267 -15.45 -12.06 10.16
CA GLU A 267 -14.71 -13.08 10.88
C GLU A 267 -13.24 -12.67 10.97
N PHE A 268 -12.52 -13.24 11.91
CA PHE A 268 -11.10 -12.95 12.08
C PHE A 268 -10.32 -14.22 12.38
N LEU A 269 -9.08 -14.24 11.89
CA LEU A 269 -8.04 -15.18 12.23
C LEU A 269 -6.80 -14.37 12.63
N ILE A 270 -6.64 -14.20 13.93
CA ILE A 270 -5.57 -13.38 14.50
C ILE A 270 -4.59 -14.31 15.20
N ARG A 271 -3.30 -14.11 14.93
CA ARG A 271 -2.27 -14.86 15.64
C ARG A 271 -2.33 -14.52 17.13
N TYR A 272 -2.47 -15.52 17.99
CA TYR A 272 -2.46 -15.31 19.42
C TYR A 272 -1.04 -15.37 19.96
N LYS A 273 -0.69 -14.41 20.83
CA LYS A 273 0.54 -14.39 21.61
C LYS A 273 0.17 -14.49 23.10
N LYS A 274 0.80 -15.39 23.83
CA LYS A 274 0.55 -15.56 25.28
C LYS A 274 0.72 -14.21 26.00
N GLY A 275 -0.33 -13.78 26.70
CA GLY A 275 -0.38 -12.50 27.41
C GLY A 275 -1.19 -11.39 26.73
N SER A 276 -1.53 -11.50 25.43
CA SER A 276 -2.34 -10.47 24.76
C SER A 276 -3.79 -10.42 25.27
N VAL A 277 -4.39 -11.57 25.52
CA VAL A 277 -5.75 -11.69 26.13
C VAL A 277 -5.72 -12.85 27.13
N PRO A 278 -5.39 -12.59 28.41
CA PRO A 278 -5.21 -13.65 29.42
C PRO A 278 -6.42 -14.60 29.59
N SER A 279 -7.64 -14.05 29.52
CA SER A 279 -8.88 -14.85 29.64
C SER A 279 -9.00 -15.90 28.53
N MET A 280 -8.58 -15.61 27.31
CA MET A 280 -8.59 -16.58 26.22
C MET A 280 -7.57 -17.69 26.44
N ALA A 281 -6.41 -17.39 27.03
CA ALA A 281 -5.42 -18.39 27.37
C ALA A 281 -5.95 -19.35 28.43
N GLU A 282 -6.59 -18.82 29.48
CA GLU A 282 -7.19 -19.60 30.54
C GLU A 282 -8.33 -20.50 30.03
N GLU A 283 -9.19 -19.98 29.16
CA GLU A 283 -10.25 -20.78 28.54
C GLU A 283 -9.68 -21.88 27.63
N TYR A 284 -8.65 -21.57 26.86
CA TYR A 284 -7.99 -22.56 26.02
C TYR A 284 -7.32 -23.66 26.82
N GLU A 285 -6.71 -23.34 27.94
CA GLU A 285 -6.08 -24.31 28.84
C GLU A 285 -7.12 -25.24 29.52
N LYS A 286 -8.36 -24.78 29.69
CA LYS A 286 -9.49 -25.60 30.23
C LYS A 286 -10.04 -26.59 29.20
N ILE A 287 -9.78 -26.42 27.90
CA ILE A 287 -10.22 -27.35 26.86
C ILE A 287 -9.40 -28.64 26.98
N PRO A 288 -10.05 -29.83 27.09
CA PRO A 288 -9.35 -31.10 27.13
C PRO A 288 -8.42 -31.28 25.90
N GLU A 289 -7.28 -31.92 26.11
CA GLU A 289 -6.27 -32.11 25.01
C GLU A 289 -6.84 -32.73 23.73
N LYS A 290 -7.85 -33.59 23.85
CA LYS A 290 -8.58 -34.18 22.70
C LYS A 290 -9.41 -33.16 21.93
N GLY A 291 -9.76 -32.01 22.52
CA GLY A 291 -10.49 -30.92 21.88
C GLY A 291 -9.60 -29.77 21.39
N ARG A 292 -8.35 -29.75 21.84
CA ARG A 292 -7.35 -28.80 21.29
C ARG A 292 -7.00 -29.26 19.91
N ALA A 293 -7.24 -28.42 18.91
CA ALA A 293 -6.85 -28.70 17.53
C ALA A 293 -5.42 -29.25 17.52
N GLY A 294 -5.28 -30.47 17.00
CA GLY A 294 -4.08 -31.25 17.16
C GLY A 294 -2.83 -30.44 16.87
N LYS A 295 -1.80 -30.60 17.70
CA LYS A 295 -0.47 -30.08 17.42
C LYS A 295 -0.08 -30.55 16.00
N ARG A 296 -0.37 -29.75 14.99
CA ARG A 296 0.37 -29.87 13.75
C ARG A 296 1.82 -29.63 14.16
N LYS A 297 2.67 -30.66 14.01
CA LYS A 297 4.11 -30.51 14.12
C LYS A 297 4.45 -29.22 13.37
N GLY A 298 4.83 -28.20 14.11
CA GLY A 298 5.15 -26.91 13.52
C GLY A 298 6.17 -27.16 12.42
N ILE A 299 5.90 -26.66 11.27
CA ILE A 299 6.97 -26.37 10.33
C ILE A 299 7.92 -25.50 11.17
N PRO A 300 9.19 -25.87 11.33
CA PRO A 300 10.12 -25.06 12.10
C PRO A 300 10.07 -23.67 11.47
N MET A 301 9.63 -22.68 12.23
CA MET A 301 9.79 -21.29 11.86
C MET A 301 11.31 -21.07 11.84
N THR A 302 11.90 -21.14 10.68
CA THR A 302 13.26 -20.70 10.46
C THR A 302 13.37 -19.26 10.97
N GLU A 303 14.44 -19.00 11.67
CA GLU A 303 14.90 -17.77 12.31
C GLU A 303 15.05 -16.55 11.36
N GLN A 304 14.11 -16.35 10.45
CA GLN A 304 14.16 -15.25 9.48
C GLN A 304 13.78 -13.89 10.06
N HIS A 305 13.26 -13.81 11.29
CA HIS A 305 12.89 -12.52 11.89
C HIS A 305 14.03 -11.80 12.61
N GLU A 306 15.07 -12.51 13.06
CA GLU A 306 16.24 -11.87 13.64
C GLU A 306 17.24 -11.37 12.58
N ASP A 307 17.24 -11.95 11.38
CA ASP A 307 18.14 -11.55 10.30
C ASP A 307 17.72 -10.24 9.62
N ASN A 308 16.44 -9.94 9.53
CA ASN A 308 15.96 -8.67 8.96
C ASN A 308 16.30 -7.45 9.83
N GLU A 309 16.33 -7.58 11.16
CA GLU A 309 16.83 -6.49 12.02
C GLU A 309 18.36 -6.32 11.93
N ARG A 310 19.09 -7.40 11.63
CA ARG A 310 20.56 -7.37 11.45
C ARG A 310 20.96 -6.85 10.06
N GLU A 311 20.18 -7.13 9.02
CA GLU A 311 20.42 -6.58 7.68
C GLU A 311 20.14 -5.07 7.60
N CYS A 312 19.06 -4.58 8.21
CA CYS A 312 18.78 -3.16 8.30
C CYS A 312 19.88 -2.37 9.03
N ARG A 313 20.57 -3.01 10.01
CA ARG A 313 21.73 -2.42 10.71
C ARG A 313 23.03 -2.48 9.90
N LYS A 314 23.15 -3.39 8.92
CA LYS A 314 24.32 -3.49 8.04
C LYS A 314 24.23 -2.52 6.86
N ASP A 315 23.06 -2.31 6.30
CA ASP A 315 22.87 -1.38 5.18
C ASP A 315 23.04 0.09 5.60
N GLY A 316 22.69 0.44 6.84
CA GLY A 316 22.94 1.78 7.39
C GLY A 316 24.43 2.10 7.50
N ARG A 317 25.26 1.12 7.86
CA ARG A 317 26.72 1.29 8.00
C ARG A 317 27.48 1.33 6.66
N ASN A 318 26.99 0.69 5.64
CA ASN A 318 27.62 0.71 4.31
C ASN A 318 27.29 1.96 3.50
N ARG A 319 26.19 2.66 3.79
CA ARG A 319 25.87 3.94 3.13
C ARG A 319 26.65 5.12 3.69
N GLU A 320 27.05 5.10 4.97
CA GLU A 320 27.90 6.15 5.54
C GLU A 320 29.35 6.10 5.02
N LYS A 321 29.87 4.90 4.67
CA LYS A 321 31.23 4.77 4.13
C LYS A 321 31.38 5.20 2.67
N THR A 322 30.30 5.31 1.91
CA THR A 322 30.35 5.72 0.49
C THR A 322 30.28 7.24 0.29
N VAL A 323 30.03 8.02 1.32
CA VAL A 323 29.96 9.48 1.26
C VAL A 323 31.27 10.16 1.68
N GLU A 324 32.12 9.49 2.47
CA GLU A 324 33.43 10.05 2.89
C GLU A 324 34.56 9.87 1.86
N ASP A 325 34.40 9.04 0.83
CA ASP A 325 35.42 8.80 -0.21
C ASP A 325 35.23 9.68 -1.47
N ARG A 326 34.50 10.79 -1.39
CA ARG A 326 34.33 11.75 -2.49
C ARG A 326 34.44 13.20 -2.00
N GLU A 327 35.60 13.55 -1.43
CA GLU A 327 36.13 14.90 -1.42
C GLU A 327 37.50 14.92 -2.09
#